data_6502404c1c0dfc2e6e86f9c960394867
#
_entry.id   6502404c1c0dfc2e6e86f9c960394867
#
_cell.length_a   1.000
_cell.length_b   1.000
_cell.length_c   1.000
_cell.angle_alpha   90.00
_cell.angle_beta   90.00
_cell.angle_gamma   90.00
#
_symmetry.space_group_name_H-M   'P 1'
#
loop_
_entity.id
_entity.type
_entity.pdbx_description
1 polymer ?
#
loop_
_entity_poly.entity_id
_entity_poly.type
_entity_poly.pdbx_seq_one_letter_code
_entity_poly.pdbx_strand_id
1 'polypeptide(L)'
;MKKINSGRLVLAGLVASFAFIFVEIIVEGSMHFLFRISEAKFYLEAFEMRKSGVLFHILNLGILFAICILIMWVYAAIRPRFGSHGKTAIVASLIFWLFAFLFTANHVNLGIFPPMSFIGMGFNLIELPVAVIVGSAIYREG
;
A
#
# COMPACT_ATOMS: atom_id res chain seq x y z
N MET A 1 -7.12 -13.08 25.35
CA MET A 1 -6.87 -12.34 24.10
C MET A 1 -8.00 -11.33 23.92
N LYS A 2 -7.67 -10.06 23.73
CA LYS A 2 -8.71 -9.06 23.42
C LYS A 2 -9.31 -9.36 22.04
N LYS A 3 -10.61 -9.21 21.90
CA LYS A 3 -11.34 -9.51 20.66
C LYS A 3 -11.06 -8.43 19.62
N ILE A 4 -10.68 -8.85 18.41
CA ILE A 4 -10.50 -7.93 17.28
C ILE A 4 -11.85 -7.27 16.97
N ASN A 5 -11.87 -5.94 16.98
CA ASN A 5 -13.07 -5.18 16.61
C ASN A 5 -13.11 -5.00 15.08
N SER A 6 -13.88 -5.84 14.40
CA SER A 6 -13.94 -5.88 12.93
C SER A 6 -14.43 -4.56 12.32
N GLY A 7 -15.40 -3.87 12.94
CA GLY A 7 -15.90 -2.59 12.42
C GLY A 7 -14.81 -1.50 12.45
N ARG A 8 -14.09 -1.39 13.57
CA ARG A 8 -12.99 -0.44 13.70
C ARG A 8 -11.80 -0.82 12.81
N LEU A 9 -11.58 -2.11 12.59
CA LEU A 9 -10.55 -2.60 11.69
C LEU A 9 -10.81 -2.17 10.25
N VAL A 10 -12.04 -2.36 9.76
CA VAL A 10 -12.44 -1.92 8.41
C VAL A 10 -12.30 -0.41 8.29
N LEU A 11 -12.78 0.36 9.27
CA LEU A 11 -12.64 1.81 9.27
C LEU A 11 -11.17 2.24 9.24
N ALA A 12 -10.31 1.62 10.04
CA ALA A 12 -8.88 1.88 10.06
C ALA A 12 -8.21 1.55 8.71
N GLY A 13 -8.64 0.46 8.06
CA GLY A 13 -8.19 0.09 6.71
C GLY A 13 -8.60 1.11 5.65
N LEU A 14 -9.83 1.60 5.70
CA LEU A 14 -10.29 2.66 4.80
C LEU A 14 -9.48 3.96 4.99
N VAL A 15 -9.25 4.36 6.24
CA VAL A 15 -8.44 5.55 6.53
C VAL A 15 -6.99 5.35 6.09
N ALA A 16 -6.41 4.17 6.29
CA ALA A 16 -5.09 3.85 5.76
C ALA A 16 -5.04 3.95 4.23
N SER A 17 -6.09 3.50 3.53
CA SER A 17 -6.18 3.61 2.06
C SER A 17 -6.19 5.07 1.58
N PHE A 18 -6.97 5.93 2.23
CA PHE A 18 -6.97 7.36 1.89
C PHE A 18 -5.62 8.02 2.20
N ALA A 19 -4.98 7.66 3.31
CA ALA A 19 -3.64 8.14 3.63
C ALA A 19 -2.61 7.68 2.59
N PHE A 20 -2.69 6.42 2.15
CA PHE A 20 -1.84 5.88 1.09
C PHE A 20 -1.99 6.68 -0.20
N ILE A 21 -3.22 6.85 -0.70
CA ILE A 21 -3.51 7.63 -1.92
C ILE A 21 -2.96 9.06 -1.80
N PHE A 22 -3.14 9.69 -0.63
CA PHE A 22 -2.65 11.05 -0.43
C PHE A 22 -1.12 11.14 -0.50
N VAL A 23 -0.41 10.19 0.12
CA VAL A 23 1.06 10.14 0.07
C VAL A 23 1.54 9.82 -1.33
N GLU A 24 0.90 8.88 -2.03
CA GLU A 24 1.20 8.52 -3.43
C GLU A 24 1.06 9.73 -4.36
N ILE A 25 0.01 10.53 -4.23
CA ILE A 25 -0.16 11.77 -5.02
C ILE A 25 1.01 12.75 -4.77
N ILE A 26 1.45 12.89 -3.51
CA ILE A 26 2.58 13.77 -3.16
C ILE A 26 3.87 13.23 -3.76
N VAL A 27 4.13 11.93 -3.64
CA VAL A 27 5.34 11.28 -4.16
C VAL A 27 5.37 11.39 -5.69
N GLU A 28 4.30 10.97 -6.38
CA GLU A 28 4.20 11.04 -7.84
C GLU A 28 4.35 12.49 -8.34
N GLY A 29 3.67 13.45 -7.70
CA GLY A 29 3.78 14.87 -8.03
C GLY A 29 5.18 15.40 -7.84
N SER A 30 5.86 15.01 -6.77
CA SER A 30 7.25 15.40 -6.49
C SER A 30 8.22 14.81 -7.50
N MET A 31 8.05 13.54 -7.87
CA MET A 31 8.85 12.85 -8.87
C MET A 31 8.70 13.50 -10.24
N HIS A 32 7.45 13.79 -10.63
CA HIS A 32 7.20 14.49 -11.89
C HIS A 32 7.84 15.88 -11.93
N PHE A 33 7.74 16.63 -10.83
CA PHE A 33 8.30 17.99 -10.74
C PHE A 33 9.83 17.98 -10.74
N LEU A 34 10.48 17.12 -9.93
CA LEU A 34 11.92 17.13 -9.72
C LEU A 34 12.69 16.39 -10.84
N PHE A 35 12.17 15.27 -11.29
CA PHE A 35 12.91 14.36 -12.17
C PHE A 35 12.27 14.20 -13.55
N ARG A 36 11.12 14.80 -13.80
CA ARG A 36 10.33 14.60 -15.03
C ARG A 36 9.95 13.13 -15.27
N ILE A 37 9.92 12.33 -14.22
CA ILE A 37 9.55 10.93 -14.23
C ILE A 37 8.09 10.84 -13.77
N SER A 38 7.27 10.10 -14.48
CA SER A 38 5.92 9.71 -14.06
C SER A 38 5.83 8.19 -14.09
N GLU A 39 5.63 7.60 -12.92
CA GLU A 39 5.45 6.16 -12.79
C GLU A 39 4.17 5.70 -13.51
N ALA A 40 3.08 6.45 -13.33
CA ALA A 40 1.81 6.16 -14.00
C ALA A 40 1.96 6.14 -15.54
N LYS A 41 2.67 7.11 -16.10
CA LYS A 41 2.93 7.16 -17.55
C LYS A 41 3.74 5.96 -18.01
N PHE A 42 4.77 5.60 -17.25
CA PHE A 42 5.61 4.46 -17.53
C PHE A 42 4.82 3.14 -17.55
N TYR A 43 3.95 2.90 -16.56
CA TYR A 43 3.09 1.71 -16.54
C TYR A 43 2.11 1.69 -17.71
N LEU A 44 1.52 2.83 -18.07
CA LEU A 44 0.63 2.94 -19.22
C LEU A 44 1.32 2.58 -20.53
N GLU A 45 2.58 3.01 -20.70
CA GLU A 45 3.38 2.70 -21.90
C GLU A 45 3.87 1.24 -21.90
N ALA A 46 4.38 0.74 -20.75
CA ALA A 46 5.00 -0.58 -20.66
C ALA A 46 3.97 -1.73 -20.83
N PHE A 47 2.73 -1.54 -20.37
CA PHE A 47 1.69 -2.56 -20.47
C PHE A 47 0.72 -2.34 -21.63
N GLU A 48 1.02 -1.38 -22.53
CA GLU A 48 0.07 -0.99 -23.60
C GLU A 48 -1.36 -0.84 -23.07
N MET A 49 -1.49 -0.29 -21.87
CA MET A 49 -2.78 -0.16 -21.21
C MET A 49 -3.67 0.74 -22.05
N ARG A 50 -4.42 0.09 -22.93
CA ARG A 50 -5.49 0.71 -23.66
C ARG A 50 -6.39 1.43 -22.67
N LYS A 51 -6.73 2.68 -23.00
CA LYS A 51 -7.66 3.59 -22.32
C LYS A 51 -8.47 2.88 -21.24
N SER A 52 -7.94 2.89 -20.03
CA SER A 52 -8.53 2.21 -18.88
C SER A 52 -9.92 2.82 -18.66
N GLY A 53 -10.95 2.02 -18.86
CA GLY A 53 -12.32 2.45 -18.61
C GLY A 53 -12.55 2.68 -17.11
N VAL A 54 -13.63 3.36 -16.76
CA VAL A 54 -14.04 3.64 -15.36
C VAL A 54 -14.01 2.37 -14.49
N LEU A 55 -14.41 1.23 -15.04
CA LEU A 55 -14.39 -0.05 -14.34
C LEU A 55 -12.97 -0.46 -13.86
N PHE A 56 -11.95 -0.22 -14.67
CA PHE A 56 -10.57 -0.50 -14.31
C PHE A 56 -10.13 0.31 -13.06
N HIS A 57 -10.45 1.60 -13.02
CA HIS A 57 -10.12 2.45 -11.87
C HIS A 57 -10.88 2.05 -10.61
N ILE A 58 -12.17 1.69 -10.74
CA ILE A 58 -12.98 1.20 -9.61
C ILE A 58 -12.39 -0.10 -9.05
N LEU A 59 -11.99 -1.04 -9.91
CA LEU A 59 -11.38 -2.31 -9.48
C LEU A 59 -10.04 -2.07 -8.78
N ASN A 60 -9.17 -1.23 -9.32
CA ASN A 60 -7.89 -0.90 -8.67
C ASN A 60 -8.08 -0.25 -7.30
N LEU A 61 -9.01 0.70 -7.21
CA LEU A 61 -9.35 1.33 -5.94
C LEU A 61 -9.91 0.31 -4.93
N GLY A 62 -10.77 -0.60 -5.38
CA GLY A 62 -11.31 -1.69 -4.56
C GLY A 62 -10.21 -2.63 -4.05
N ILE A 63 -9.25 -2.98 -4.91
CA ILE A 63 -8.08 -3.80 -4.53
C ILE A 63 -7.22 -3.07 -3.50
N LEU A 64 -6.93 -1.80 -3.69
CA LEU A 64 -6.17 -1.00 -2.73
C LEU A 64 -6.84 -0.97 -1.36
N PHE A 65 -8.16 -0.76 -1.31
CA PHE A 65 -8.92 -0.79 -0.06
C PHE A 65 -8.85 -2.18 0.61
N ALA A 66 -8.99 -3.25 -0.16
CA ALA A 66 -8.88 -4.61 0.35
C ALA A 66 -7.49 -4.89 0.94
N ILE A 67 -6.42 -4.45 0.25
CA ILE A 67 -5.04 -4.58 0.73
C ILE A 67 -4.85 -3.83 2.04
N CYS A 68 -5.27 -2.57 2.14
CA CYS A 68 -5.12 -1.78 3.36
C CYS A 68 -5.90 -2.38 4.54
N ILE A 69 -7.12 -2.89 4.31
CA ILE A 69 -7.89 -3.60 5.33
C ILE A 69 -7.16 -4.86 5.78
N LEU A 70 -6.57 -5.61 4.86
CA LEU A 70 -5.79 -6.81 5.16
C LEU A 70 -4.52 -6.48 5.97
N ILE A 71 -3.81 -5.41 5.62
CA ILE A 71 -2.66 -4.93 6.41
C ILE A 71 -3.08 -4.55 7.82
N MET A 72 -4.21 -3.86 7.97
CA MET A 72 -4.75 -3.51 9.29
C MET A 72 -5.20 -4.74 10.08
N TRP A 73 -5.64 -5.80 9.41
CA TRP A 73 -5.94 -7.07 10.07
C TRP A 73 -4.67 -7.73 10.62
N VAL A 74 -3.59 -7.77 9.82
CA VAL A 74 -2.27 -8.25 10.27
C VAL A 74 -1.75 -7.39 11.42
N TYR A 75 -1.84 -6.06 11.31
CA TYR A 75 -1.51 -5.13 12.40
C TYR A 75 -2.22 -5.50 13.69
N ALA A 76 -3.54 -5.70 13.66
CA ALA A 76 -4.34 -6.05 14.83
C ALA A 76 -3.91 -7.41 15.44
N ALA A 77 -3.60 -8.40 14.58
CA ALA A 77 -3.17 -9.72 14.99
C ALA A 77 -1.80 -9.74 15.69
N ILE A 78 -0.84 -8.92 15.22
CA ILE A 78 0.53 -8.91 15.77
C ILE A 78 0.72 -7.89 16.90
N ARG A 79 -0.18 -6.93 17.05
CA ARG A 79 -0.10 -5.86 18.03
C ARG A 79 0.15 -6.34 19.47
N PRO A 80 -0.47 -7.42 19.98
CA PRO A 80 -0.22 -7.91 21.32
C PRO A 80 1.25 -8.31 21.59
N ARG A 81 1.99 -8.64 20.53
CA ARG A 81 3.41 -9.04 20.63
C ARG A 81 4.38 -7.86 20.55
N PHE A 82 4.06 -6.85 19.75
CA PHE A 82 4.95 -5.72 19.46
C PHE A 82 4.66 -4.48 20.32
N GLY A 83 3.51 -4.41 20.95
CA GLY A 83 3.11 -3.44 21.97
C GLY A 83 2.82 -2.04 21.45
N SER A 84 3.80 -1.24 21.04
CA SER A 84 3.58 0.14 20.61
C SER A 84 2.94 0.24 19.23
N HIS A 85 2.01 1.21 19.06
CA HIS A 85 1.29 1.42 17.80
C HIS A 85 2.24 1.60 16.60
N GLY A 86 3.22 2.49 16.72
CA GLY A 86 4.15 2.79 15.61
C GLY A 86 5.00 1.59 15.21
N LYS A 87 5.61 0.87 16.18
CA LYS A 87 6.41 -0.33 15.86
C LYS A 87 5.58 -1.40 15.16
N THR A 88 4.39 -1.68 15.68
CA THR A 88 3.50 -2.69 15.09
C THR A 88 3.06 -2.29 13.68
N ALA A 89 2.76 -1.01 13.45
CA ALA A 89 2.39 -0.50 12.14
C ALA A 89 3.53 -0.66 11.13
N ILE A 90 4.76 -0.31 11.51
CA ILE A 90 5.95 -0.48 10.66
C ILE A 90 6.17 -1.97 10.36
N VAL A 91 6.10 -2.86 11.35
CA VAL A 91 6.29 -4.29 11.12
C VAL A 91 5.20 -4.85 10.19
N ALA A 92 3.93 -4.50 10.40
CA ALA A 92 2.84 -4.95 9.53
C ALA A 92 3.04 -4.48 8.08
N SER A 93 3.39 -3.20 7.88
CA SER A 93 3.63 -2.66 6.54
C SER A 93 4.86 -3.29 5.87
N LEU A 94 5.95 -3.53 6.62
CA LEU A 94 7.16 -4.17 6.08
C LEU A 94 6.91 -5.63 5.66
N ILE A 95 6.07 -6.37 6.37
CA ILE A 95 5.67 -7.73 5.97
C ILE A 95 4.99 -7.69 4.59
N PHE A 96 4.04 -6.77 4.41
CA PHE A 96 3.36 -6.62 3.13
C PHE A 96 4.26 -6.09 2.03
N TRP A 97 5.09 -5.10 2.35
CA TRP A 97 6.07 -4.57 1.42
C TRP A 97 7.03 -5.67 0.93
N LEU A 98 7.57 -6.48 1.84
CA LEU A 98 8.48 -7.57 1.48
C LEU A 98 7.79 -8.59 0.58
N PHE A 99 6.54 -8.95 0.88
CA PHE A 99 5.77 -9.84 0.02
C PHE A 99 5.58 -9.25 -1.38
N ALA A 100 5.16 -7.98 -1.47
CA ALA A 100 4.98 -7.27 -2.74
C ALA A 100 6.30 -7.13 -3.51
N PHE A 101 7.40 -6.85 -2.81
CA PHE A 101 8.74 -6.77 -3.40
C PHE A 101 9.17 -8.11 -4.01
N LEU A 102 9.05 -9.20 -3.26
CA LEU A 102 9.40 -10.55 -3.75
C LEU A 102 8.50 -10.97 -4.92
N PHE A 103 7.22 -10.64 -4.86
CA PHE A 103 6.29 -10.89 -5.95
C PHE A 103 6.71 -10.10 -7.21
N THR A 104 7.00 -8.81 -7.07
CA THR A 104 7.49 -7.96 -8.16
C THR A 104 8.81 -8.48 -8.72
N ALA A 105 9.77 -8.84 -7.86
CA ALA A 105 11.06 -9.37 -8.27
C ALA A 105 10.91 -10.66 -9.09
N ASN A 106 10.02 -11.57 -8.67
CA ASN A 106 9.74 -12.77 -9.43
C ASN A 106 9.15 -12.46 -10.82
N HIS A 107 8.22 -11.51 -10.91
CA HIS A 107 7.59 -11.12 -12.17
C HIS A 107 8.53 -10.35 -13.10
N VAL A 108 9.44 -9.55 -12.55
CA VAL A 108 10.52 -8.94 -13.33
C VAL A 108 11.47 -10.01 -13.89
N ASN A 109 11.84 -10.99 -13.08
CA ASN A 109 12.69 -12.10 -13.52
C ASN A 109 12.04 -12.95 -14.64
N LEU A 110 10.73 -13.10 -14.61
CA LEU A 110 9.95 -13.78 -15.65
C LEU A 110 9.69 -12.92 -16.89
N GLY A 111 10.14 -11.65 -16.91
CA GLY A 111 9.88 -10.72 -18.00
C GLY A 111 8.44 -10.22 -18.10
N ILE A 112 7.62 -10.43 -17.06
CA ILE A 112 6.21 -9.99 -17.01
C ILE A 112 6.14 -8.51 -16.63
N PHE A 113 6.93 -8.10 -15.63
CA PHE A 113 7.03 -6.70 -15.21
C PHE A 113 8.33 -6.07 -15.68
N PRO A 114 8.32 -4.78 -16.03
CA PRO A 114 9.53 -4.05 -16.37
C PRO A 114 10.41 -3.81 -15.13
N PRO A 115 11.75 -3.73 -15.28
CA PRO A 115 12.67 -3.48 -14.15
C PRO A 115 12.39 -2.18 -13.39
N MET A 116 11.80 -1.18 -14.05
CA MET A 116 11.39 0.08 -13.43
C MET A 116 10.35 -0.09 -12.32
N SER A 117 9.64 -1.23 -12.27
CA SER A 117 8.70 -1.55 -11.18
C SER A 117 9.37 -1.53 -9.79
N PHE A 118 10.69 -1.69 -9.71
CA PHE A 118 11.43 -1.55 -8.45
C PHE A 118 11.46 -0.12 -7.92
N ILE A 119 11.29 0.90 -8.78
CA ILE A 119 11.21 2.29 -8.33
C ILE A 119 9.94 2.49 -7.50
N GLY A 120 8.78 2.04 -8.00
CA GLY A 120 7.53 2.07 -7.23
C GLY A 120 7.63 1.29 -5.93
N MET A 121 8.29 0.11 -5.95
CA MET A 121 8.53 -0.63 -4.71
C MET A 121 9.39 0.15 -3.71
N GLY A 122 10.33 0.97 -4.16
CA GLY A 122 11.13 1.86 -3.32
C GLY A 122 10.25 2.91 -2.61
N PHE A 123 9.30 3.53 -3.31
CA PHE A 123 8.37 4.50 -2.72
C PHE A 123 7.38 3.84 -1.76
N ASN A 124 6.85 2.69 -2.11
CA ASN A 124 5.96 1.92 -1.24
C ASN A 124 6.60 1.57 0.12
N LEU A 125 7.93 1.54 0.22
CA LEU A 125 8.64 1.36 1.49
C LEU A 125 8.38 2.51 2.49
N ILE A 126 8.01 3.69 2.00
CA ILE A 126 7.66 4.85 2.82
C ILE A 126 6.14 4.99 2.92
N GLU A 127 5.43 4.86 1.82
CA GLU A 127 3.99 5.07 1.71
C GLU A 127 3.18 4.11 2.58
N LEU A 128 3.52 2.82 2.54
CA LEU A 128 2.82 1.81 3.34
C LEU A 128 2.97 2.02 4.86
N PRO A 129 4.17 2.24 5.43
CA PRO A 129 4.29 2.55 6.85
C PRO A 129 3.52 3.80 7.27
N VAL A 130 3.56 4.87 6.49
CA VAL A 130 2.82 6.10 6.79
C VAL A 130 1.32 5.82 6.80
N ALA A 131 0.79 5.15 5.79
CA ALA A 131 -0.62 4.79 5.69
C ALA A 131 -1.08 3.93 6.88
N VAL A 132 -0.30 2.91 7.24
CA VAL A 132 -0.64 2.00 8.35
C VAL A 132 -0.54 2.70 9.71
N ILE A 133 0.42 3.61 9.91
CA ILE A 133 0.52 4.43 11.12
C ILE A 133 -0.75 5.28 11.28
N VAL A 134 -1.19 5.96 10.22
CA VAL A 134 -2.41 6.79 10.23
C VAL A 134 -3.64 5.93 10.50
N GLY A 135 -3.80 4.80 9.81
CA GLY A 135 -4.90 3.87 10.06
C GLY A 135 -4.88 3.30 11.48
N SER A 136 -3.70 2.99 12.01
CA SER A 136 -3.53 2.43 13.36
C SER A 136 -3.93 3.39 14.48
N ALA A 137 -3.85 4.70 14.23
CA ALA A 137 -4.28 5.72 15.20
C ALA A 137 -5.80 5.65 15.47
N ILE A 138 -6.58 5.18 14.51
CA ILE A 138 -8.03 5.04 14.64
C ILE A 138 -8.43 3.67 15.20
N TYR A 139 -7.60 2.65 14.96
CA TYR A 139 -7.88 1.31 15.46
C TYR A 139 -7.73 1.25 16.99
N ARG A 140 -8.82 0.88 17.67
CA ARG A 140 -8.83 0.58 19.11
C ARG A 140 -9.38 -0.83 19.31
N GLU A 141 -8.68 -1.59 20.14
CA GLU A 141 -9.17 -2.90 20.58
C GLU A 141 -10.47 -2.74 21.39
N GLY A 142 -11.37 -3.70 21.21
CA GLY A 142 -12.60 -3.79 22.02
C GLY A 142 -12.32 -4.28 23.44
#